data_3f4b810bb1dc26969d4bf354b4f9fbdf
#
_entry.id   3f4b810bb1dc26969d4bf354b4f9fbdf
#
_cell.length_a   1.000
_cell.length_b   1.000
_cell.length_c   1.000
_cell.angle_alpha   90.00
_cell.angle_beta   90.00
_cell.angle_gamma   90.00
#
_symmetry.space_group_name_H-M   'P 1'
#
loop_
_entity.id
_entity.type
_entity.pdbx_description
1 polymer ?
#
loop_
_entity_poly.entity_id
_entity_poly.type
_entity_poly.pdbx_seq_one_letter_code
_entity_poly.pdbx_strand_id
1 'polypeptide(L)'
;MSHTDIPYDEGYLDMDLLRFTTAGSVDDGKSTLIGRLLYDSKNTFEDQIEAVEETSRKRGDENVNLALLTDGLRAEREQGITIDVAYRYFATPKRKFIIADTPGHIQYTRNMVTGASTANLAIILVDARTGVIEQTCRHAFIANLLRIRHVILAVNKMDLVDYEEEAFDKIVEDFKTFASRLNNIVDMTPIPISALHGDNVVDKSEKMSWYEGPTMLYQLENVYIGSDHNHVDARFPVQWVIRPHSDEHHDFRGYAGRVAGGVFKPGDDVVVQPSGFTTKVKSIETLDGLVNEAFAPLSFTMTLEDEIDISRGDMIAKPNNPPEKGQEIEAMICWFSETTTLQPRGKYYLRHTTKEVKAIVEEVRYKVNINTLHKIEDDKTFSLNEIGRIVLRTSAPLHYDSYRRNRQTGSFVLIDVQTNETVATGMIV
;
A
#
# COMPACT_ATOMS: atom_id res chain seq x y z
N MET A 1 21.79 -28.84 27.91
CA MET A 1 22.23 -28.60 26.54
C MET A 1 21.90 -27.12 26.27
N SER A 2 22.94 -26.34 26.15
CA SER A 2 22.89 -24.86 26.07
C SER A 2 22.27 -24.42 24.76
N HIS A 3 21.24 -23.56 24.85
CA HIS A 3 20.81 -22.75 23.71
C HIS A 3 22.01 -21.90 23.28
N THR A 4 22.54 -22.16 22.13
CA THR A 4 23.52 -21.32 21.46
C THR A 4 22.82 -20.03 21.09
N ASP A 5 23.21 -18.92 21.73
CA ASP A 5 22.89 -17.56 21.34
C ASP A 5 23.39 -17.35 19.89
N ILE A 6 22.46 -17.32 18.94
CA ILE A 6 22.74 -16.79 17.60
C ILE A 6 22.80 -15.26 17.83
N PRO A 7 23.94 -14.61 17.58
CA PRO A 7 24.00 -13.17 17.66
C PRO A 7 23.01 -12.60 16.64
N TYR A 8 21.94 -11.96 17.09
CA TYR A 8 21.11 -11.11 16.26
C TYR A 8 22.02 -10.01 15.73
N ASP A 9 22.24 -10.04 14.44
CA ASP A 9 23.03 -9.01 13.75
C ASP A 9 22.26 -7.68 13.90
N GLU A 10 22.75 -6.79 14.74
CA GLU A 10 22.12 -5.48 15.01
C GLU A 10 21.84 -4.72 13.69
N GLY A 11 22.66 -4.95 12.67
CA GLY A 11 22.47 -4.35 11.34
C GLY A 11 21.20 -4.77 10.63
N TYR A 12 20.65 -5.96 10.87
CA TYR A 12 19.41 -6.41 10.20
C TYR A 12 18.17 -5.65 10.72
N LEU A 13 18.14 -5.25 11.97
CA LEU A 13 17.00 -4.51 12.56
C LEU A 13 16.92 -3.08 12.02
N ASP A 14 18.06 -2.46 11.75
CA ASP A 14 18.18 -1.07 11.27
C ASP A 14 18.00 -0.92 9.75
N MET A 15 17.87 -2.05 9.03
CA MET A 15 17.67 -2.01 7.57
C MET A 15 16.37 -1.33 7.19
N ASP A 16 16.45 -0.42 6.24
CA ASP A 16 15.30 0.25 5.63
C ASP A 16 14.33 -0.77 4.99
N LEU A 17 13.04 -0.49 5.07
CA LEU A 17 11.98 -1.37 4.59
C LEU A 17 11.25 -0.75 3.42
N LEU A 18 11.34 -1.37 2.24
CA LEU A 18 10.55 -1.01 1.07
C LEU A 18 9.32 -1.92 0.95
N ARG A 19 8.15 -1.31 0.87
CA ARG A 19 6.90 -1.99 0.48
C ARG A 19 6.60 -1.66 -0.97
N PHE A 20 6.47 -2.67 -1.81
CA PHE A 20 6.08 -2.47 -3.19
C PHE A 20 4.97 -3.42 -3.63
N THR A 21 4.22 -2.99 -4.62
CA THR A 21 3.17 -3.80 -5.25
C THR A 21 3.52 -4.07 -6.69
N THR A 22 3.12 -5.24 -7.19
CA THR A 22 3.17 -5.56 -8.61
C THR A 22 1.78 -5.37 -9.21
N ALA A 23 1.70 -4.71 -10.35
CA ALA A 23 0.49 -4.46 -11.09
C ALA A 23 0.73 -4.75 -12.58
N GLY A 24 -0.26 -5.28 -13.26
CA GLY A 24 -0.17 -5.66 -14.68
C GLY A 24 -1.35 -6.53 -15.04
N SER A 25 -1.61 -6.71 -16.32
CA SER A 25 -2.70 -7.56 -16.80
C SER A 25 -2.47 -9.03 -16.43
N VAL A 26 -3.47 -9.85 -16.66
CA VAL A 26 -3.29 -11.30 -16.66
C VAL A 26 -2.26 -11.63 -17.74
N ASP A 27 -1.37 -12.56 -17.45
CA ASP A 27 -0.28 -13.02 -18.32
C ASP A 27 0.86 -12.01 -18.59
N ASP A 28 0.88 -10.82 -17.98
CA ASP A 28 2.04 -9.91 -18.08
C ASP A 28 3.29 -10.44 -17.34
N GLY A 29 3.16 -11.51 -16.55
CA GLY A 29 4.27 -12.20 -15.88
C GLY A 29 4.58 -11.71 -14.47
N LYS A 30 3.58 -11.19 -13.74
CA LYS A 30 3.73 -10.74 -12.34
C LYS A 30 4.29 -11.84 -11.44
N SER A 31 3.62 -12.99 -11.39
CA SER A 31 4.05 -14.12 -10.54
C SER A 31 5.41 -14.65 -10.96
N THR A 32 5.72 -14.65 -12.26
CA THR A 32 7.04 -15.02 -12.77
C THR A 32 8.12 -14.05 -12.30
N LEU A 33 7.86 -12.73 -12.35
CA LEU A 33 8.81 -11.73 -11.87
C LEU A 33 9.06 -11.84 -10.36
N ILE A 34 8.00 -12.01 -9.57
CA ILE A 34 8.13 -12.19 -8.12
C ILE A 34 8.93 -13.46 -7.81
N GLY A 35 8.56 -14.57 -8.46
CA GLY A 35 9.29 -15.84 -8.32
C GLY A 35 10.76 -15.70 -8.70
N ARG A 36 11.06 -14.97 -9.78
CA ARG A 36 12.43 -14.68 -10.23
C ARG A 36 13.21 -13.84 -9.20
N LEU A 37 12.61 -12.78 -8.68
CA LEU A 37 13.23 -11.97 -7.61
C LEU A 37 13.55 -12.81 -6.37
N LEU A 38 12.62 -13.67 -5.93
CA LEU A 38 12.82 -14.53 -4.77
C LEU A 38 13.87 -15.60 -5.02
N TYR A 39 13.89 -16.21 -6.21
CA TYR A 39 14.84 -17.24 -6.62
C TYR A 39 16.25 -16.67 -6.73
N ASP A 40 16.45 -15.63 -7.53
CA ASP A 40 17.78 -15.07 -7.82
C ASP A 40 18.38 -14.34 -6.61
N SER A 41 17.55 -13.77 -5.72
CA SER A 41 18.00 -13.17 -4.45
C SER A 41 18.34 -14.19 -3.37
N LYS A 42 18.22 -15.50 -3.64
CA LYS A 42 18.51 -16.61 -2.73
C LYS A 42 17.73 -16.55 -1.40
N ASN A 43 16.51 -15.99 -1.44
CA ASN A 43 15.62 -15.88 -0.28
C ASN A 43 14.58 -17.01 -0.23
N THR A 44 14.72 -18.05 -1.04
CA THR A 44 13.83 -19.21 -1.08
C THR A 44 14.58 -20.41 -0.49
N PHE A 45 13.89 -21.20 0.33
CA PHE A 45 14.45 -22.42 0.90
C PHE A 45 14.73 -23.46 -0.19
N GLU A 46 15.83 -24.18 -0.07
CA GLU A 46 16.29 -25.19 -1.05
C GLU A 46 15.21 -26.26 -1.34
N ASP A 47 14.50 -26.72 -0.30
CA ASP A 47 13.40 -27.68 -0.41
C ASP A 47 12.22 -27.17 -1.24
N GLN A 48 11.92 -25.86 -1.17
CA GLN A 48 10.89 -25.23 -2.00
C GLN A 48 11.33 -25.15 -3.46
N ILE A 49 12.59 -24.81 -3.70
CA ILE A 49 13.16 -24.77 -5.05
C ILE A 49 13.10 -26.16 -5.69
N GLU A 50 13.57 -27.20 -4.99
CA GLU A 50 13.54 -28.59 -5.45
C GLU A 50 12.11 -29.05 -5.79
N ALA A 51 11.13 -28.70 -4.94
CA ALA A 51 9.72 -29.04 -5.16
C ALA A 51 9.14 -28.35 -6.42
N VAL A 52 9.52 -27.10 -6.69
CA VAL A 52 9.10 -26.35 -7.88
C VAL A 52 9.76 -26.94 -9.14
N GLU A 53 11.05 -27.25 -9.10
CA GLU A 53 11.77 -27.86 -10.20
C GLU A 53 11.20 -29.25 -10.54
N GLU A 54 10.90 -30.08 -9.54
CA GLU A 54 10.29 -31.38 -9.73
C GLU A 54 8.88 -31.27 -10.34
N THR A 55 8.08 -30.28 -9.88
CA THR A 55 6.74 -30.05 -10.40
C THR A 55 6.77 -29.55 -11.84
N SER A 56 7.68 -28.62 -12.18
CA SER A 56 7.88 -28.12 -13.54
C SER A 56 8.30 -29.23 -14.48
N ARG A 57 9.23 -30.10 -14.03
CA ARG A 57 9.66 -31.28 -14.81
C ARG A 57 8.51 -32.26 -15.05
N LYS A 58 7.66 -32.51 -14.04
CA LYS A 58 6.48 -33.40 -14.17
C LYS A 58 5.43 -32.84 -15.14
N ARG A 59 5.33 -31.50 -15.25
CA ARG A 59 4.43 -30.82 -16.19
C ARG A 59 4.99 -30.76 -17.61
N GLY A 60 6.29 -31.02 -17.78
CA GLY A 60 6.97 -30.93 -19.08
C GLY A 60 7.32 -29.50 -19.49
N ASP A 61 7.40 -28.59 -18.52
CA ASP A 61 7.80 -27.21 -18.76
C ASP A 61 9.26 -27.16 -19.23
N GLU A 62 9.57 -26.39 -20.26
CA GLU A 62 10.94 -26.21 -20.76
C GLU A 62 11.82 -25.45 -19.77
N ASN A 63 11.23 -24.55 -18.99
CA ASN A 63 11.88 -23.76 -17.93
C ASN A 63 11.22 -24.02 -16.59
N VAL A 64 11.95 -23.76 -15.50
CA VAL A 64 11.39 -23.83 -14.15
C VAL A 64 10.27 -22.82 -14.01
N ASN A 65 9.08 -23.28 -13.68
CA ASN A 65 7.90 -22.40 -13.52
C ASN A 65 7.94 -21.72 -12.14
N LEU A 66 8.62 -20.58 -12.08
CA LEU A 66 8.82 -19.81 -10.85
C LEU A 66 7.52 -19.18 -10.31
N ALA A 67 6.46 -19.09 -11.12
CA ALA A 67 5.15 -18.66 -10.63
C ALA A 67 4.60 -19.59 -9.54
N LEU A 68 5.00 -20.87 -9.53
CA LEU A 68 4.62 -21.81 -8.48
C LEU A 68 5.15 -21.44 -7.08
N LEU A 69 6.19 -20.60 -7.00
CA LEU A 69 6.67 -20.06 -5.72
C LEU A 69 5.69 -19.04 -5.12
N THR A 70 4.87 -18.41 -5.95
CA THR A 70 3.95 -17.33 -5.56
C THR A 70 2.52 -17.81 -5.36
N ASP A 71 2.08 -18.84 -6.06
CA ASP A 71 0.71 -19.35 -6.02
C ASP A 71 0.41 -20.03 -4.67
N GLY A 72 -0.26 -19.31 -3.77
CA GLY A 72 -0.57 -19.76 -2.42
C GLY A 72 -1.86 -20.59 -2.33
N LEU A 73 -2.91 -20.14 -3.00
CA LEU A 73 -4.22 -20.76 -2.96
C LEU A 73 -4.35 -21.90 -3.99
N ARG A 74 -5.13 -22.93 -3.64
CA ARG A 74 -5.41 -24.02 -4.59
C ARG A 74 -6.11 -23.50 -5.85
N ALA A 75 -7.06 -22.56 -5.68
CA ALA A 75 -7.78 -21.95 -6.80
C ALA A 75 -6.85 -21.14 -7.73
N GLU A 76 -5.84 -20.47 -7.18
CA GLU A 76 -4.83 -19.74 -7.97
C GLU A 76 -4.00 -20.70 -8.82
N ARG A 77 -3.59 -21.82 -8.24
CA ARG A 77 -2.83 -22.89 -8.95
C ARG A 77 -3.65 -23.58 -10.05
N GLU A 78 -4.96 -23.74 -9.83
CA GLU A 78 -5.86 -24.36 -10.80
C GLU A 78 -6.22 -23.42 -11.95
N GLN A 79 -6.36 -22.11 -11.66
CA GLN A 79 -6.77 -21.09 -12.64
C GLN A 79 -5.57 -20.35 -13.26
N GLY A 80 -4.39 -20.42 -12.67
CA GLY A 80 -3.19 -19.69 -13.13
C GLY A 80 -3.28 -18.18 -12.96
N ILE A 81 -4.12 -17.68 -12.02
CA ILE A 81 -4.31 -16.25 -11.76
C ILE A 81 -4.21 -15.97 -10.27
N THR A 82 -3.68 -14.82 -9.89
CA THR A 82 -3.73 -14.29 -8.53
C THR A 82 -5.16 -13.82 -8.21
N ILE A 83 -5.74 -14.29 -7.13
CA ILE A 83 -7.11 -13.98 -6.70
C ILE A 83 -7.10 -13.01 -5.52
N ASP A 84 -6.29 -13.28 -4.50
CA ASP A 84 -6.20 -12.47 -3.29
C ASP A 84 -4.82 -11.81 -3.16
N VAL A 85 -4.68 -10.85 -2.24
CA VAL A 85 -3.40 -10.21 -1.96
C VAL A 85 -2.51 -11.17 -1.19
N ALA A 86 -1.40 -11.54 -1.76
CA ALA A 86 -0.35 -12.30 -1.06
C ALA A 86 0.82 -11.38 -0.69
N TYR A 87 1.20 -11.39 0.59
CA TYR A 87 2.39 -10.68 1.03
C TYR A 87 3.59 -11.63 1.08
N ARG A 88 4.67 -11.23 0.41
CA ARG A 88 5.94 -11.95 0.39
C ARG A 88 7.03 -11.08 1.00
N TYR A 89 7.95 -11.74 1.68
CA TYR A 89 9.02 -11.06 2.41
C TYR A 89 10.35 -11.58 1.91
N PHE A 90 11.25 -10.68 1.60
CA PHE A 90 12.63 -11.02 1.34
C PHE A 90 13.55 -9.89 1.77
N ALA A 91 14.86 -10.16 1.84
CA ALA A 91 15.85 -9.17 2.21
C ALA A 91 17.11 -9.37 1.37
N THR A 92 17.79 -8.28 1.10
CA THR A 92 19.17 -8.26 0.63
C THR A 92 20.06 -7.70 1.75
N PRO A 93 21.38 -7.75 1.62
CA PRO A 93 22.25 -7.08 2.60
C PRO A 93 22.01 -5.57 2.74
N LYS A 94 21.31 -4.94 1.79
CA LYS A 94 21.07 -3.50 1.78
C LYS A 94 19.69 -3.11 2.31
N ARG A 95 18.64 -3.94 2.07
CA ARG A 95 17.26 -3.56 2.32
C ARG A 95 16.35 -4.74 2.56
N LYS A 96 15.31 -4.53 3.39
CA LYS A 96 14.18 -5.45 3.54
C LYS A 96 13.05 -5.09 2.59
N PHE A 97 12.31 -6.08 2.13
CA PHE A 97 11.23 -5.91 1.17
C PHE A 97 9.96 -6.62 1.60
N ILE A 98 8.83 -5.96 1.38
CA ILE A 98 7.51 -6.57 1.41
C ILE A 98 6.89 -6.40 0.03
N ILE A 99 6.62 -7.51 -0.63
CA ILE A 99 5.90 -7.53 -1.91
C ILE A 99 4.41 -7.71 -1.60
N ALA A 100 3.57 -6.82 -2.10
CA ALA A 100 2.14 -7.06 -2.21
C ALA A 100 1.87 -7.58 -3.62
N ASP A 101 1.75 -8.90 -3.76
CA ASP A 101 1.32 -9.51 -5.03
C ASP A 101 -0.18 -9.28 -5.19
N THR A 102 -0.55 -8.53 -6.22
CA THR A 102 -1.94 -8.13 -6.44
C THR A 102 -2.50 -8.71 -7.73
N PRO A 103 -3.81 -9.06 -7.71
CA PRO A 103 -4.46 -9.61 -8.89
C PRO A 103 -4.42 -8.66 -10.08
N GLY A 104 -4.18 -9.21 -11.27
CA GLY A 104 -4.23 -8.44 -12.52
C GLY A 104 -5.63 -8.33 -13.12
N HIS A 105 -6.57 -9.17 -12.70
CA HIS A 105 -7.91 -9.22 -13.27
C HIS A 105 -8.80 -8.08 -12.74
N ILE A 106 -9.57 -7.46 -13.63
CA ILE A 106 -10.44 -6.31 -13.31
C ILE A 106 -11.42 -6.60 -12.16
N GLN A 107 -11.93 -7.82 -12.06
CA GLN A 107 -12.85 -8.23 -10.98
C GLN A 107 -12.23 -8.13 -9.59
N TYR A 108 -10.90 -8.21 -9.48
CA TYR A 108 -10.18 -8.17 -8.22
C TYR A 108 -9.52 -6.81 -7.92
N THR A 109 -10.00 -5.72 -8.54
CA THR A 109 -9.49 -4.35 -8.29
C THR A 109 -9.50 -3.99 -6.81
N ARG A 110 -10.49 -4.48 -6.03
CA ARG A 110 -10.54 -4.33 -4.57
C ARG A 110 -9.24 -4.84 -3.90
N ASN A 111 -8.81 -6.03 -4.30
CA ASN A 111 -7.62 -6.65 -3.72
C ASN A 111 -6.35 -5.90 -4.16
N MET A 112 -6.31 -5.42 -5.41
CA MET A 112 -5.23 -4.54 -5.88
C MET A 112 -5.15 -3.26 -5.04
N VAL A 113 -6.27 -2.56 -4.82
CA VAL A 113 -6.30 -1.34 -4.00
C VAL A 113 -5.86 -1.62 -2.57
N THR A 114 -6.28 -2.76 -2.00
CA THR A 114 -5.88 -3.17 -0.65
C THR A 114 -4.37 -3.39 -0.55
N GLY A 115 -3.78 -4.17 -1.46
CA GLY A 115 -2.33 -4.43 -1.47
C GLY A 115 -1.51 -3.17 -1.75
N ALA A 116 -1.93 -2.37 -2.71
CA ALA A 116 -1.23 -1.16 -3.10
C ALA A 116 -1.35 -0.01 -2.06
N SER A 117 -2.37 -0.04 -1.18
CA SER A 117 -2.62 1.05 -0.21
C SER A 117 -1.47 1.29 0.77
N THR A 118 -0.65 0.27 1.03
CA THR A 118 0.51 0.37 1.93
C THR A 118 1.85 0.47 1.19
N ALA A 119 1.83 0.38 -0.14
CA ALA A 119 3.05 0.38 -0.95
C ALA A 119 3.68 1.78 -1.06
N ASN A 120 5.00 1.81 -1.10
CA ASN A 120 5.82 2.98 -1.40
C ASN A 120 6.11 3.08 -2.91
N LEU A 121 6.22 1.91 -3.57
CA LEU A 121 6.56 1.78 -4.97
C LEU A 121 5.60 0.82 -5.68
N ALA A 122 5.28 1.10 -6.94
CA ALA A 122 4.52 0.19 -7.80
C ALA A 122 5.37 -0.26 -8.99
N ILE A 123 5.43 -1.57 -9.22
CA ILE A 123 5.97 -2.14 -10.44
C ILE A 123 4.79 -2.40 -11.37
N ILE A 124 4.72 -1.64 -12.45
CA ILE A 124 3.70 -1.80 -13.50
C ILE A 124 4.31 -2.61 -14.62
N LEU A 125 3.83 -3.84 -14.79
CA LEU A 125 4.29 -4.73 -15.86
C LEU A 125 3.50 -4.46 -17.15
N VAL A 126 4.22 -4.52 -18.26
CA VAL A 126 3.67 -4.41 -19.61
C VAL A 126 4.31 -5.50 -20.45
N ASP A 127 3.51 -6.31 -21.14
CA ASP A 127 4.00 -7.28 -22.12
C ASP A 127 4.52 -6.54 -23.36
N ALA A 128 5.79 -6.75 -23.72
CA ALA A 128 6.45 -6.07 -24.83
C ALA A 128 5.72 -6.26 -26.18
N ARG A 129 4.96 -7.35 -26.34
CA ARG A 129 4.21 -7.64 -27.57
C ARG A 129 2.92 -6.82 -27.68
N THR A 130 2.27 -6.52 -26.56
CA THR A 130 0.94 -5.88 -26.53
C THR A 130 1.02 -4.37 -26.24
N GLY A 131 2.08 -3.92 -25.57
CA GLY A 131 2.26 -2.52 -25.21
C GLY A 131 1.29 -2.04 -24.12
N VAL A 132 1.09 -0.72 -24.08
CA VAL A 132 0.21 -0.07 -23.10
C VAL A 132 -1.26 -0.32 -23.46
N ILE A 133 -1.96 -1.06 -22.63
CA ILE A 133 -3.37 -1.40 -22.79
C ILE A 133 -4.24 -0.72 -21.71
N GLU A 134 -5.55 -0.81 -21.86
CA GLU A 134 -6.52 -0.23 -20.89
C GLU A 134 -6.21 -0.62 -19.44
N GLN A 135 -5.85 -1.88 -19.22
CA GLN A 135 -5.55 -2.39 -17.87
C GLN A 135 -4.27 -1.77 -17.29
N THR A 136 -3.26 -1.52 -18.12
CA THR A 136 -2.05 -0.79 -17.74
C THR A 136 -2.39 0.64 -17.27
N CYS A 137 -3.23 1.35 -18.03
CA CYS A 137 -3.71 2.68 -17.67
C CYS A 137 -4.49 2.67 -16.35
N ARG A 138 -5.34 1.67 -16.14
CA ARG A 138 -6.09 1.48 -14.89
C ARG A 138 -5.18 1.29 -13.68
N HIS A 139 -4.18 0.44 -13.80
CA HIS A 139 -3.21 0.19 -12.72
C HIS A 139 -2.40 1.45 -12.40
N ALA A 140 -1.93 2.16 -13.41
CA ALA A 140 -1.23 3.42 -13.21
C ALA A 140 -2.12 4.49 -12.56
N PHE A 141 -3.41 4.57 -12.95
CA PHE A 141 -4.36 5.48 -12.34
C PHE A 141 -4.63 5.15 -10.86
N ILE A 142 -4.80 3.86 -10.53
CA ILE A 142 -4.99 3.43 -9.13
C ILE A 142 -3.73 3.73 -8.31
N ALA A 143 -2.54 3.43 -8.81
CA ALA A 143 -1.28 3.77 -8.15
C ALA A 143 -1.18 5.29 -7.89
N ASN A 144 -1.54 6.11 -8.88
CA ASN A 144 -1.60 7.56 -8.74
C ASN A 144 -2.65 8.01 -7.71
N LEU A 145 -3.85 7.42 -7.71
CA LEU A 145 -4.93 7.72 -6.76
C LEU A 145 -4.49 7.40 -5.33
N LEU A 146 -3.82 6.26 -5.12
CA LEU A 146 -3.25 5.84 -3.84
C LEU A 146 -1.97 6.59 -3.47
N ARG A 147 -1.54 7.55 -4.31
CA ARG A 147 -0.35 8.37 -4.09
C ARG A 147 0.94 7.57 -3.93
N ILE A 148 1.07 6.51 -4.70
CA ILE A 148 2.35 5.84 -4.85
C ILE A 148 3.21 6.72 -5.76
N ARG A 149 4.32 7.21 -5.20
CA ARG A 149 5.15 8.23 -5.84
C ARG A 149 6.18 7.64 -6.81
N HIS A 150 6.63 6.41 -6.51
CA HIS A 150 7.70 5.72 -7.22
C HIS A 150 7.10 4.62 -8.08
N VAL A 151 7.36 4.67 -9.37
CA VAL A 151 6.86 3.70 -10.34
C VAL A 151 8.01 3.10 -11.13
N ILE A 152 8.06 1.77 -11.20
CA ILE A 152 8.89 1.06 -12.17
C ILE A 152 7.97 0.58 -13.28
N LEU A 153 8.22 1.01 -14.51
CA LEU A 153 7.59 0.47 -15.71
C LEU A 153 8.42 -0.71 -16.18
N ALA A 154 8.00 -1.93 -15.85
CA ALA A 154 8.67 -3.14 -16.26
C ALA A 154 8.14 -3.61 -17.63
N VAL A 155 8.88 -3.36 -18.68
CA VAL A 155 8.56 -3.89 -20.03
C VAL A 155 9.07 -5.32 -20.08
N ASN A 156 8.16 -6.26 -19.84
CA ASN A 156 8.46 -7.67 -19.70
C ASN A 156 8.30 -8.44 -21.00
N LYS A 157 8.89 -9.63 -21.05
CA LYS A 157 8.91 -10.54 -22.20
C LYS A 157 9.65 -9.95 -23.41
N MET A 158 10.73 -9.23 -23.13
CA MET A 158 11.61 -8.72 -24.17
C MET A 158 12.21 -9.83 -25.05
N ASP A 159 12.31 -11.04 -24.51
CA ASP A 159 12.69 -12.27 -25.24
C ASP A 159 11.72 -12.62 -26.38
N LEU A 160 10.47 -12.19 -26.32
CA LEU A 160 9.47 -12.45 -27.36
C LEU A 160 9.39 -11.36 -28.46
N VAL A 161 10.21 -10.33 -28.32
CA VAL A 161 10.39 -9.24 -29.29
C VAL A 161 11.88 -9.07 -29.63
N ASP A 162 12.64 -10.17 -29.57
CA ASP A 162 14.06 -10.24 -29.93
C ASP A 162 14.93 -9.20 -29.23
N TYR A 163 14.52 -8.74 -28.02
CA TYR A 163 15.22 -7.73 -27.20
C TYR A 163 15.39 -6.37 -27.89
N GLU A 164 14.51 -6.03 -28.83
CA GLU A 164 14.61 -4.80 -29.64
C GLU A 164 14.37 -3.53 -28.80
N GLU A 165 15.30 -2.55 -28.93
CA GLU A 165 15.22 -1.23 -28.30
C GLU A 165 13.99 -0.45 -28.75
N GLU A 166 13.64 -0.49 -30.05
CA GLU A 166 12.51 0.24 -30.63
C GLU A 166 11.17 -0.18 -30.01
N ALA A 167 10.99 -1.48 -29.70
CA ALA A 167 9.80 -1.98 -29.03
C ALA A 167 9.68 -1.43 -27.60
N PHE A 168 10.80 -1.36 -26.89
CA PHE A 168 10.88 -0.78 -25.54
C PHE A 168 10.58 0.72 -25.56
N ASP A 169 11.25 1.48 -26.41
CA ASP A 169 11.11 2.93 -26.48
C ASP A 169 9.68 3.37 -26.79
N LYS A 170 9.03 2.69 -27.73
CA LYS A 170 7.63 2.93 -28.07
C LYS A 170 6.72 2.79 -26.86
N ILE A 171 6.87 1.70 -26.09
CA ILE A 171 6.05 1.44 -24.89
C ILE A 171 6.31 2.51 -23.82
N VAL A 172 7.56 2.90 -23.63
CA VAL A 172 7.94 3.95 -22.68
C VAL A 172 7.32 5.30 -23.07
N GLU A 173 7.31 5.65 -24.36
CA GLU A 173 6.71 6.89 -24.86
C GLU A 173 5.18 6.89 -24.68
N ASP A 174 4.52 5.79 -25.07
CA ASP A 174 3.07 5.62 -24.91
C ASP A 174 2.67 5.75 -23.41
N PHE A 175 3.42 5.09 -22.52
CA PHE A 175 3.16 5.16 -21.09
C PHE A 175 3.44 6.56 -20.52
N LYS A 176 4.53 7.23 -20.92
CA LYS A 176 4.84 8.61 -20.52
C LYS A 176 3.75 9.57 -20.93
N THR A 177 3.20 9.40 -22.12
CA THR A 177 2.08 10.21 -22.63
C THR A 177 0.84 10.06 -21.76
N PHE A 178 0.52 8.86 -21.32
CA PHE A 178 -0.57 8.64 -20.37
C PHE A 178 -0.23 9.19 -18.97
N ALA A 179 0.94 8.85 -18.44
CA ALA A 179 1.40 9.21 -17.09
C ALA A 179 1.54 10.73 -16.89
N SER A 180 1.79 11.51 -17.96
CA SER A 180 1.85 12.98 -17.90
C SER A 180 0.55 13.63 -17.40
N ARG A 181 -0.57 12.92 -17.47
CA ARG A 181 -1.88 13.35 -16.97
C ARG A 181 -2.08 12.99 -15.48
N LEU A 182 -1.15 12.25 -14.89
CA LEU A 182 -1.18 11.81 -13.51
C LEU A 182 -0.28 12.71 -12.66
N ASN A 183 -0.82 13.24 -11.56
CA ASN A 183 -0.17 14.35 -10.83
C ASN A 183 0.69 13.92 -9.63
N ASN A 184 0.72 12.63 -9.29
CA ASN A 184 1.34 12.15 -8.05
C ASN A 184 2.57 11.26 -8.25
N ILE A 185 2.84 10.82 -9.47
CA ILE A 185 4.05 10.07 -9.81
C ILE A 185 5.21 11.06 -9.83
N VAL A 186 6.17 10.87 -8.93
CA VAL A 186 7.35 11.74 -8.79
C VAL A 186 8.47 11.27 -9.68
N ASP A 187 8.71 9.97 -9.68
CA ASP A 187 9.69 9.33 -10.53
C ASP A 187 9.13 8.08 -11.21
N MET A 188 9.61 7.82 -12.39
CA MET A 188 9.29 6.64 -13.17
C MET A 188 10.56 6.11 -13.81
N THR A 189 10.90 4.87 -13.48
CA THR A 189 12.06 4.17 -14.04
C THR A 189 11.59 3.07 -14.99
N PRO A 190 11.76 3.21 -16.31
CA PRO A 190 11.46 2.14 -17.25
C PRO A 190 12.60 1.13 -17.27
N ILE A 191 12.27 -0.17 -17.19
CA ILE A 191 13.24 -1.26 -17.18
C ILE A 191 12.78 -2.35 -18.15
N PRO A 192 13.53 -2.65 -19.22
CA PRO A 192 13.26 -3.78 -20.09
C PRO A 192 13.73 -5.07 -19.42
N ILE A 193 12.84 -6.07 -19.30
CA ILE A 193 13.14 -7.32 -18.61
C ILE A 193 12.66 -8.54 -19.39
N SER A 194 13.27 -9.69 -19.11
CA SER A 194 12.65 -10.99 -19.27
C SER A 194 12.57 -11.68 -17.93
N ALA A 195 11.40 -11.67 -17.29
CA ALA A 195 11.20 -12.34 -16.01
C ALA A 195 11.43 -13.86 -16.11
N LEU A 196 11.20 -14.45 -17.28
CA LEU A 196 11.43 -15.87 -17.52
C LEU A 196 12.92 -16.21 -17.50
N HIS A 197 13.74 -15.42 -18.17
CA HIS A 197 15.18 -15.65 -18.30
C HIS A 197 16.03 -14.91 -17.25
N GLY A 198 15.44 -13.96 -16.48
CA GLY A 198 16.14 -13.18 -15.47
C GLY A 198 16.85 -11.94 -16.03
N ASP A 199 16.70 -11.66 -17.34
CA ASP A 199 17.39 -10.52 -17.99
C ASP A 199 16.94 -9.21 -17.34
N ASN A 200 17.89 -8.39 -16.84
CA ASN A 200 17.73 -7.13 -16.12
C ASN A 200 16.86 -7.20 -14.84
N VAL A 201 16.66 -8.40 -14.28
CA VAL A 201 15.95 -8.56 -12.99
C VAL A 201 16.93 -8.37 -11.83
N VAL A 202 17.92 -9.22 -11.68
CA VAL A 202 19.01 -9.08 -10.70
C VAL A 202 20.29 -8.64 -11.40
N ASP A 203 20.69 -9.36 -12.42
CA ASP A 203 21.88 -9.08 -13.21
C ASP A 203 21.54 -8.37 -14.52
N LYS A 204 22.50 -7.59 -15.05
CA LYS A 204 22.33 -6.94 -16.36
C LYS A 204 22.36 -7.98 -17.47
N SER A 205 21.45 -7.79 -18.43
CA SER A 205 21.39 -8.63 -19.63
C SER A 205 22.46 -8.26 -20.65
N GLU A 206 23.16 -9.26 -21.15
CA GLU A 206 24.09 -9.08 -22.30
C GLU A 206 23.33 -8.89 -23.62
N LYS A 207 22.06 -9.32 -23.69
CA LYS A 207 21.20 -9.25 -24.89
C LYS A 207 20.62 -7.86 -25.11
N MET A 208 20.58 -7.02 -24.08
CA MET A 208 20.10 -5.63 -24.10
C MET A 208 21.24 -4.66 -23.79
N SER A 209 22.34 -4.76 -24.54
CA SER A 209 23.52 -3.91 -24.35
C SER A 209 23.24 -2.42 -24.58
N TRP A 210 22.16 -2.08 -25.28
CA TRP A 210 21.67 -0.72 -25.48
C TRP A 210 21.06 -0.10 -24.21
N TYR A 211 20.66 -0.93 -23.23
CA TYR A 211 20.07 -0.45 -22.00
C TYR A 211 21.13 -0.12 -20.95
N GLU A 212 21.34 1.16 -20.67
CA GLU A 212 22.30 1.64 -19.66
C GLU A 212 21.72 1.82 -18.27
N GLY A 213 20.40 1.68 -18.10
CA GLY A 213 19.69 1.88 -16.83
C GLY A 213 19.98 0.82 -15.76
N PRO A 214 19.33 0.94 -14.59
CA PRO A 214 19.50 -0.02 -13.48
C PRO A 214 18.76 -1.34 -13.75
N THR A 215 19.21 -2.42 -13.08
CA THR A 215 18.40 -3.63 -12.98
C THR A 215 17.23 -3.42 -12.00
N MET A 216 16.24 -4.32 -12.04
CA MET A 216 15.08 -4.26 -11.16
C MET A 216 15.50 -4.26 -9.68
N LEU A 217 16.33 -5.22 -9.28
CA LEU A 217 16.78 -5.32 -7.89
C LEU A 217 17.60 -4.11 -7.46
N TYR A 218 18.51 -3.62 -8.33
CA TYR A 218 19.28 -2.43 -8.03
C TYR A 218 18.37 -1.21 -7.78
N GLN A 219 17.35 -1.01 -8.60
CA GLN A 219 16.38 0.08 -8.42
C GLN A 219 15.60 -0.06 -7.10
N LEU A 220 15.15 -1.27 -6.77
CA LEU A 220 14.45 -1.54 -5.52
C LEU A 220 15.32 -1.29 -4.28
N GLU A 221 16.60 -1.63 -4.34
CA GLU A 221 17.56 -1.39 -3.25
C GLU A 221 17.88 0.08 -3.02
N ASN A 222 17.85 0.91 -4.08
CA ASN A 222 18.39 2.28 -4.02
C ASN A 222 17.31 3.37 -4.12
N VAL A 223 16.05 3.05 -4.40
CA VAL A 223 14.98 4.05 -4.40
C VAL A 223 14.85 4.70 -3.03
N TYR A 224 14.87 6.04 -2.99
CA TYR A 224 14.76 6.79 -1.75
C TYR A 224 13.30 7.07 -1.38
N ILE A 225 12.84 6.48 -0.29
CA ILE A 225 11.45 6.59 0.22
C ILE A 225 11.35 7.43 1.50
N GLY A 226 12.45 7.94 2.04
CA GLY A 226 12.46 8.69 3.30
C GLY A 226 11.60 9.96 3.27
N SER A 227 11.39 10.57 2.09
CA SER A 227 10.51 11.73 1.91
C SER A 227 9.01 11.39 1.86
N ASP A 228 8.65 10.10 1.86
CA ASP A 228 7.24 9.68 1.76
C ASP A 228 6.51 9.72 3.10
N HIS A 229 7.24 9.74 4.21
CA HIS A 229 6.68 9.87 5.54
C HIS A 229 6.47 11.35 5.91
N ASN A 230 5.29 11.65 6.41
CA ASN A 230 5.00 12.97 6.96
C ASN A 230 5.56 13.05 8.39
N HIS A 231 6.71 13.69 8.55
CA HIS A 231 7.36 13.89 9.86
C HIS A 231 6.96 15.23 10.53
N VAL A 232 6.12 16.04 9.87
CA VAL A 232 5.71 17.37 10.36
C VAL A 232 4.41 17.29 11.15
N ASP A 233 3.41 16.62 10.60
CA ASP A 233 2.05 16.59 11.15
C ASP A 233 1.91 15.48 12.16
N ALA A 234 2.11 15.78 13.44
CA ALA A 234 2.02 14.80 14.52
C ALA A 234 0.58 14.33 14.71
N ARG A 235 0.33 13.03 14.45
CA ARG A 235 -0.98 12.38 14.52
C ARG A 235 -0.84 11.03 15.20
N PHE A 236 -1.54 10.86 16.31
CA PHE A 236 -1.57 9.61 17.06
C PHE A 236 -3.03 9.20 17.32
N PRO A 237 -3.64 8.43 16.40
CA PRO A 237 -4.96 7.85 16.64
C PRO A 237 -4.92 6.83 17.77
N VAL A 238 -5.70 7.04 18.82
CA VAL A 238 -5.76 6.13 19.96
C VAL A 238 -6.48 4.86 19.55
N GLN A 239 -5.78 3.74 19.64
CA GLN A 239 -6.29 2.42 19.28
C GLN A 239 -6.81 1.66 20.50
N TRP A 240 -6.12 1.79 21.63
CA TRP A 240 -6.45 1.08 22.85
C TRP A 240 -6.06 1.92 24.08
N VAL A 241 -6.89 1.84 25.14
CA VAL A 241 -6.57 2.45 26.44
C VAL A 241 -6.17 1.34 27.39
N ILE A 242 -4.95 1.39 27.89
CA ILE A 242 -4.39 0.41 28.83
C ILE A 242 -4.69 0.89 30.24
N ARG A 243 -5.48 0.12 30.96
CA ARG A 243 -5.78 0.30 32.39
C ARG A 243 -5.67 -1.07 33.08
N PRO A 244 -4.51 -1.39 33.64
CA PRO A 244 -4.36 -2.62 34.41
C PRO A 244 -5.30 -2.63 35.62
N HIS A 245 -5.85 -3.79 35.94
CA HIS A 245 -6.68 -4.00 37.13
C HIS A 245 -5.88 -4.62 38.29
N SER A 246 -4.52 -4.52 38.24
CA SER A 246 -3.65 -5.03 39.28
C SER A 246 -3.38 -3.96 40.34
N ASP A 247 -3.26 -4.38 41.59
CA ASP A 247 -2.98 -3.47 42.73
C ASP A 247 -1.65 -2.72 42.59
N GLU A 248 -0.69 -3.29 41.83
CA GLU A 248 0.63 -2.69 41.59
C GLU A 248 0.61 -1.55 40.58
N HIS A 249 -0.40 -1.51 39.66
CA HIS A 249 -0.48 -0.57 38.55
C HIS A 249 -1.86 0.09 38.42
N HIS A 250 -2.63 0.21 39.51
CA HIS A 250 -4.01 0.70 39.47
C HIS A 250 -4.13 2.14 38.91
N ASP A 251 -3.07 2.95 39.07
CA ASP A 251 -3.02 4.35 38.58
C ASP A 251 -2.42 4.46 37.16
N PHE A 252 -2.01 3.34 36.56
CA PHE A 252 -1.45 3.40 35.21
C PHE A 252 -2.54 3.61 34.15
N ARG A 253 -2.36 4.64 33.34
CA ARG A 253 -3.18 4.91 32.17
C ARG A 253 -2.29 5.16 30.96
N GLY A 254 -2.26 4.19 30.04
CA GLY A 254 -1.50 4.26 28.81
C GLY A 254 -2.44 4.31 27.58
N TYR A 255 -2.04 5.05 26.58
CA TYR A 255 -2.74 5.16 25.32
C TYR A 255 -1.91 4.51 24.22
N ALA A 256 -2.34 3.35 23.74
CA ALA A 256 -1.64 2.60 22.72
C ALA A 256 -2.17 2.93 21.32
N GLY A 257 -1.28 3.05 20.38
CA GLY A 257 -1.60 3.34 18.98
C GLY A 257 -0.38 3.29 18.07
N ARG A 258 -0.61 3.59 16.81
CA ARG A 258 0.44 3.75 15.80
C ARG A 258 0.50 5.20 15.36
N VAL A 259 1.71 5.76 15.32
CA VAL A 259 1.91 7.12 14.79
C VAL A 259 1.52 7.15 13.31
N ALA A 260 0.55 7.98 12.99
CA ALA A 260 0.11 8.20 11.63
C ALA A 260 0.91 9.30 10.91
N GLY A 261 1.61 10.14 11.67
CA GLY A 261 2.47 11.19 11.16
C GLY A 261 3.20 11.93 12.28
N GLY A 262 4.24 12.67 11.92
CA GLY A 262 5.02 13.50 12.82
C GLY A 262 5.89 12.73 13.79
N VAL A 263 6.34 13.46 14.81
CA VAL A 263 7.25 13.00 15.85
C VAL A 263 6.68 13.40 17.21
N PHE A 264 6.75 12.50 18.19
CA PHE A 264 6.39 12.73 19.59
C PHE A 264 7.59 12.48 20.50
N LYS A 265 7.75 13.34 21.52
CA LYS A 265 8.79 13.23 22.54
C LYS A 265 8.17 13.43 23.93
N PRO A 266 8.70 12.80 24.99
CA PRO A 266 8.37 13.19 26.36
C PRO A 266 8.57 14.70 26.57
N GLY A 267 7.61 15.34 27.25
CA GLY A 267 7.57 16.79 27.46
C GLY A 267 6.89 17.59 26.38
N ASP A 268 6.52 17.00 25.25
CA ASP A 268 5.79 17.68 24.17
C ASP A 268 4.39 18.10 24.62
N ASP A 269 3.99 19.33 24.27
CA ASP A 269 2.61 19.77 24.40
C ASP A 269 1.74 19.07 23.37
N VAL A 270 0.61 18.50 23.79
CA VAL A 270 -0.34 17.80 22.94
C VAL A 270 -1.77 18.25 23.23
N VAL A 271 -2.61 18.10 22.21
CA VAL A 271 -4.07 18.33 22.28
C VAL A 271 -4.79 17.03 21.98
N VAL A 272 -5.80 16.72 22.78
CA VAL A 272 -6.66 15.55 22.59
C VAL A 272 -7.91 15.98 21.83
N GLN A 273 -8.20 15.32 20.72
CA GLN A 273 -9.41 15.52 19.93
C GLN A 273 -10.38 14.35 20.14
N PRO A 274 -11.68 14.57 20.36
CA PRO A 274 -12.44 15.81 20.10
C PRO A 274 -12.53 16.80 21.29
N SER A 275 -12.04 16.44 22.48
CA SER A 275 -12.25 17.24 23.71
C SER A 275 -11.60 18.62 23.65
N GLY A 276 -10.47 18.76 22.94
CA GLY A 276 -9.68 19.98 22.88
C GLY A 276 -8.79 20.21 24.12
N PHE A 277 -8.76 19.28 25.09
CA PHE A 277 -7.89 19.41 26.25
C PHE A 277 -6.42 19.30 25.85
N THR A 278 -5.61 20.15 26.45
CA THR A 278 -4.15 20.17 26.28
C THR A 278 -3.47 19.59 27.48
N THR A 279 -2.39 18.86 27.24
CA THR A 279 -1.54 18.25 28.28
C THR A 279 -0.13 18.05 27.70
N LYS A 280 0.73 17.36 28.47
CA LYS A 280 2.08 16.98 28.03
C LYS A 280 2.22 15.47 27.93
N VAL A 281 3.06 15.04 27.01
CA VAL A 281 3.52 13.64 26.93
C VAL A 281 4.43 13.39 28.14
N LYS A 282 4.05 12.44 29.01
CA LYS A 282 4.86 12.05 30.17
C LYS A 282 5.93 11.04 29.80
N SER A 283 5.54 9.98 29.08
CA SER A 283 6.48 8.96 28.63
C SER A 283 5.98 8.30 27.33
N ILE A 284 6.91 7.69 26.61
CA ILE A 284 6.65 6.87 25.42
C ILE A 284 7.34 5.53 25.65
N GLU A 285 6.60 4.44 25.49
CA GLU A 285 7.07 3.09 25.73
C GLU A 285 6.79 2.19 24.52
N THR A 286 7.81 1.51 24.06
CA THR A 286 7.76 0.48 23.02
C THR A 286 7.94 -0.90 23.66
N LEU A 287 7.96 -1.96 22.85
CA LEU A 287 8.25 -3.31 23.32
C LEU A 287 9.65 -3.41 23.98
N ASP A 288 10.59 -2.59 23.51
CA ASP A 288 11.98 -2.57 23.95
C ASP A 288 12.21 -1.63 25.16
N GLY A 289 11.14 -1.01 25.68
CA GLY A 289 11.15 -0.11 26.82
C GLY A 289 10.89 1.36 26.49
N LEU A 290 11.31 2.25 27.40
CA LEU A 290 11.13 3.69 27.29
C LEU A 290 12.01 4.28 26.18
N VAL A 291 11.42 5.14 25.37
CA VAL A 291 12.12 5.84 24.29
C VAL A 291 11.97 7.35 24.42
N ASN A 292 12.98 8.09 23.97
CA ASN A 292 13.00 9.55 24.00
C ASN A 292 12.32 10.20 22.79
N GLU A 293 12.02 9.41 21.77
CA GLU A 293 11.40 9.90 20.53
C GLU A 293 10.66 8.76 19.82
N ALA A 294 9.49 9.06 19.29
CA ALA A 294 8.73 8.15 18.44
C ALA A 294 8.18 8.88 17.22
N PHE A 295 8.31 8.28 16.05
CA PHE A 295 7.92 8.85 14.76
C PHE A 295 7.12 7.86 13.91
N ALA A 296 6.47 8.36 12.87
CA ALA A 296 5.70 7.49 11.96
C ALA A 296 6.65 6.52 11.20
N PRO A 297 6.30 5.22 11.14
CA PRO A 297 5.04 4.58 11.50
C PRO A 297 5.11 3.74 12.80
N LEU A 298 5.88 4.14 13.79
CA LEU A 298 6.11 3.37 15.01
C LEU A 298 4.82 3.14 15.81
N SER A 299 4.69 1.96 16.43
CA SER A 299 3.62 1.64 17.40
C SER A 299 4.18 1.72 18.81
N PHE A 300 3.48 2.43 19.71
CA PHE A 300 3.92 2.60 21.09
C PHE A 300 2.74 2.89 22.04
N THR A 301 3.03 2.90 23.31
CA THR A 301 2.14 3.36 24.36
C THR A 301 2.61 4.73 24.87
N MET A 302 1.71 5.70 24.88
CA MET A 302 1.93 7.05 25.43
C MET A 302 1.26 7.17 26.79
N THR A 303 1.92 7.77 27.76
CA THR A 303 1.29 8.28 28.99
C THR A 303 1.29 9.81 28.97
N LEU A 304 0.33 10.41 29.63
CA LEU A 304 0.15 11.86 29.70
C LEU A 304 0.36 12.35 31.17
N GLU A 305 0.68 13.63 31.33
CA GLU A 305 0.84 14.22 32.66
C GLU A 305 -0.49 14.35 33.38
N ASP A 306 -1.54 14.72 32.65
CA ASP A 306 -2.88 14.90 33.20
C ASP A 306 -3.77 13.68 32.94
N GLU A 307 -4.67 13.39 33.88
CA GLU A 307 -5.71 12.38 33.71
C GLU A 307 -6.86 12.94 32.84
N ILE A 308 -6.80 12.70 31.55
CA ILE A 308 -7.83 13.10 30.59
C ILE A 308 -8.62 11.87 30.17
N ASP A 309 -9.94 12.03 30.01
CA ASP A 309 -10.79 10.98 29.48
C ASP A 309 -10.59 10.86 27.95
N ILE A 310 -9.88 9.81 27.57
CA ILE A 310 -9.53 9.50 26.18
C ILE A 310 -10.01 8.09 25.87
N SER A 311 -10.60 7.92 24.72
CA SER A 311 -11.14 6.65 24.24
C SER A 311 -10.55 6.24 22.89
N ARG A 312 -10.74 4.96 22.55
CA ARG A 312 -10.48 4.51 21.17
C ARG A 312 -11.24 5.38 20.18
N GLY A 313 -10.57 5.84 19.14
CA GLY A 313 -11.13 6.73 18.11
C GLY A 313 -10.83 8.21 18.34
N ASP A 314 -10.28 8.57 19.50
CA ASP A 314 -9.75 9.91 19.74
C ASP A 314 -8.38 10.05 19.08
N MET A 315 -7.95 11.30 18.88
CA MET A 315 -6.67 11.60 18.25
C MET A 315 -5.86 12.56 19.10
N ILE A 316 -4.61 12.21 19.35
CA ILE A 316 -3.63 13.08 20.01
C ILE A 316 -2.79 13.75 18.90
N ALA A 317 -2.66 15.07 18.98
CA ALA A 317 -1.93 15.88 18.00
C ALA A 317 -1.16 17.03 18.68
N LYS A 318 -0.30 17.71 17.94
CA LYS A 318 0.34 18.96 18.43
C LYS A 318 -0.66 20.11 18.42
N PRO A 319 -0.68 20.98 19.46
CA PRO A 319 -1.64 22.09 19.56
C PRO A 319 -1.55 23.08 18.40
N ASN A 320 -0.33 23.32 17.90
CA ASN A 320 -0.07 24.30 16.84
C ASN A 320 -0.34 23.77 15.43
N ASN A 321 -0.66 22.47 15.31
CA ASN A 321 -0.91 21.82 14.05
C ASN A 321 -1.95 20.69 14.21
N PRO A 322 -3.20 21.03 14.64
CA PRO A 322 -4.26 20.05 14.80
C PRO A 322 -4.75 19.55 13.42
N PRO A 323 -5.35 18.35 13.35
CA PRO A 323 -6.06 17.88 12.17
C PRO A 323 -7.28 18.77 11.87
N GLU A 324 -7.76 18.71 10.64
CA GLU A 324 -9.03 19.33 10.27
C GLU A 324 -10.18 18.63 11.00
N LYS A 325 -11.25 19.39 11.26
CA LYS A 325 -12.47 18.88 11.92
C LYS A 325 -13.68 19.14 11.04
N GLY A 326 -14.40 18.08 10.70
CA GLY A 326 -15.61 18.21 9.87
C GLY A 326 -16.56 17.04 9.98
N GLN A 327 -17.80 17.27 9.56
CA GLN A 327 -18.84 16.23 9.37
C GLN A 327 -19.22 16.08 7.90
N GLU A 328 -18.91 17.06 7.09
CA GLU A 328 -19.03 16.99 5.64
C GLU A 328 -17.66 16.61 5.08
N ILE A 329 -17.58 15.43 4.49
CA ILE A 329 -16.33 14.84 4.03
C ILE A 329 -16.42 14.65 2.52
N GLU A 330 -15.61 15.41 1.80
CA GLU A 330 -15.47 15.24 0.36
C GLU A 330 -14.31 14.30 0.07
N ALA A 331 -14.53 13.27 -0.75
CA ALA A 331 -13.54 12.23 -1.00
C ALA A 331 -13.64 11.65 -2.40
N MET A 332 -12.49 11.20 -2.91
CA MET A 332 -12.46 10.22 -3.99
C MET A 332 -12.72 8.84 -3.40
N ILE A 333 -13.60 8.05 -4.03
CA ILE A 333 -13.88 6.68 -3.61
C ILE A 333 -13.63 5.70 -4.74
N CYS A 334 -13.33 4.46 -4.36
CA CYS A 334 -13.38 3.29 -5.24
C CYS A 334 -14.44 2.33 -4.66
N TRP A 335 -15.44 1.98 -5.47
CA TRP A 335 -16.52 1.09 -5.08
C TRP A 335 -16.16 -0.37 -5.31
N PHE A 336 -16.41 -1.26 -4.35
CA PHE A 336 -15.96 -2.64 -4.34
C PHE A 336 -17.08 -3.70 -4.34
N SER A 337 -18.34 -3.30 -4.06
CA SER A 337 -19.41 -4.27 -3.95
C SER A 337 -19.85 -4.77 -5.33
N GLU A 338 -19.99 -6.09 -5.44
CA GLU A 338 -20.56 -6.76 -6.62
C GLU A 338 -22.09 -6.84 -6.53
N THR A 339 -22.63 -6.80 -5.31
CA THR A 339 -24.04 -7.04 -5.04
C THR A 339 -24.85 -5.76 -4.88
N THR A 340 -24.20 -4.67 -4.52
CA THR A 340 -24.84 -3.37 -4.26
C THR A 340 -24.17 -2.26 -5.08
N THR A 341 -24.95 -1.22 -5.36
CA THR A 341 -24.49 0.00 -5.98
C THR A 341 -24.55 1.17 -5.00
N LEU A 342 -23.57 2.05 -5.02
CA LEU A 342 -23.68 3.30 -4.29
C LEU A 342 -24.72 4.19 -4.95
N GLN A 343 -25.61 4.74 -4.12
CA GLN A 343 -26.65 5.67 -4.55
C GLN A 343 -26.66 6.91 -3.67
N PRO A 344 -27.16 8.05 -4.16
CA PRO A 344 -27.48 9.20 -3.33
C PRO A 344 -28.37 8.80 -2.15
N ARG A 345 -28.08 9.33 -0.97
CA ARG A 345 -28.76 9.00 0.31
C ARG A 345 -28.46 7.60 0.87
N GLY A 346 -27.55 6.82 0.25
CA GLY A 346 -27.05 5.56 0.80
C GLY A 346 -26.44 5.77 2.19
N LYS A 347 -26.70 4.81 3.11
CA LYS A 347 -26.24 4.85 4.50
C LYS A 347 -25.20 3.78 4.74
N TYR A 348 -24.08 4.17 5.36
CA TYR A 348 -22.93 3.30 5.62
C TYR A 348 -22.37 3.55 7.02
N TYR A 349 -21.62 2.61 7.57
CA TYR A 349 -20.61 2.92 8.56
C TYR A 349 -19.36 3.42 7.85
N LEU A 350 -18.79 4.49 8.34
CA LEU A 350 -17.52 5.04 7.89
C LEU A 350 -16.50 4.77 8.99
N ARG A 351 -15.45 3.99 8.67
CA ARG A 351 -14.32 3.76 9.57
C ARG A 351 -13.12 4.56 9.09
N HIS A 352 -12.73 5.51 9.92
CA HIS A 352 -11.59 6.39 9.71
C HIS A 352 -10.60 6.19 10.84
N THR A 353 -9.37 5.80 10.53
CA THR A 353 -8.36 5.41 11.52
C THR A 353 -8.94 4.40 12.53
N THR A 354 -9.07 4.77 13.79
CA THR A 354 -9.64 3.95 14.87
C THR A 354 -11.09 4.29 15.21
N LYS A 355 -11.67 5.32 14.55
CA LYS A 355 -13.03 5.81 14.79
C LYS A 355 -14.01 5.27 13.76
N GLU A 356 -15.19 4.89 14.23
CA GLU A 356 -16.31 4.48 13.40
C GLU A 356 -17.52 5.39 13.63
N VAL A 357 -18.12 5.88 12.56
CA VAL A 357 -19.31 6.74 12.57
C VAL A 357 -20.28 6.32 11.48
N LYS A 358 -21.57 6.67 11.64
CA LYS A 358 -22.54 6.53 10.54
C LYS A 358 -22.33 7.66 9.53
N ALA A 359 -22.46 7.34 8.25
CA ALA A 359 -22.36 8.29 7.16
C ALA A 359 -23.48 8.12 6.15
N ILE A 360 -23.86 9.22 5.51
CA ILE A 360 -24.84 9.24 4.42
C ILE A 360 -24.18 9.88 3.21
N VAL A 361 -24.39 9.32 2.02
CA VAL A 361 -23.99 9.96 0.76
C VAL A 361 -24.88 11.16 0.53
N GLU A 362 -24.32 12.34 0.66
CA GLU A 362 -25.05 13.60 0.46
C GLU A 362 -25.12 13.94 -1.03
N GLU A 363 -24.00 13.79 -1.72
CA GLU A 363 -23.89 14.10 -3.14
C GLU A 363 -22.87 13.18 -3.83
N VAL A 364 -23.17 12.82 -5.06
CA VAL A 364 -22.20 12.27 -6.03
C VAL A 364 -21.82 13.39 -6.99
N ARG A 365 -20.56 13.85 -6.91
CA ARG A 365 -20.05 14.94 -7.78
C ARG A 365 -19.88 14.45 -9.21
N TYR A 366 -19.03 13.45 -9.40
CA TYR A 366 -18.73 12.86 -10.70
C TYR A 366 -18.09 11.48 -10.53
N LYS A 367 -18.17 10.68 -11.59
CA LYS A 367 -17.31 9.49 -11.77
C LYS A 367 -16.14 9.82 -12.68
N VAL A 368 -15.09 9.00 -12.65
CA VAL A 368 -13.92 9.13 -13.51
C VAL A 368 -13.93 7.99 -14.52
N ASN A 369 -13.92 8.33 -15.80
CA ASN A 369 -13.56 7.35 -16.83
C ASN A 369 -12.06 7.10 -16.77
N ILE A 370 -11.65 5.91 -16.35
CA ILE A 370 -10.25 5.58 -16.09
C ILE A 370 -9.38 5.65 -17.35
N ASN A 371 -9.94 5.37 -18.51
CA ASN A 371 -9.21 5.34 -19.79
C ASN A 371 -8.92 6.73 -20.33
N THR A 372 -9.91 7.61 -20.23
CA THR A 372 -9.83 8.97 -20.77
C THR A 372 -9.51 10.02 -19.71
N LEU A 373 -9.62 9.66 -18.42
CA LEU A 373 -9.53 10.53 -17.25
C LEU A 373 -10.59 11.64 -17.21
N HIS A 374 -11.62 11.55 -18.07
CA HIS A 374 -12.72 12.51 -18.10
C HIS A 374 -13.70 12.27 -16.94
N LYS A 375 -14.31 13.35 -16.49
CA LYS A 375 -15.38 13.30 -15.50
C LYS A 375 -16.71 12.99 -16.15
N ILE A 376 -17.49 12.12 -15.53
CA ILE A 376 -18.85 11.76 -15.90
C ILE A 376 -19.76 12.32 -14.80
N GLU A 377 -20.53 13.35 -15.10
CA GLU A 377 -21.33 14.08 -14.11
C GLU A 377 -22.80 13.63 -14.08
N ASP A 378 -23.30 13.04 -15.16
CA ASP A 378 -24.71 12.66 -15.30
C ASP A 378 -25.06 11.37 -14.58
N ASP A 379 -24.10 10.46 -14.39
CA ASP A 379 -24.31 9.20 -13.68
C ASP A 379 -23.93 9.34 -12.19
N LYS A 380 -24.94 9.25 -11.32
CA LYS A 380 -24.82 9.43 -9.87
C LYS A 380 -24.78 8.12 -9.07
N THR A 381 -24.56 6.99 -9.73
CA THR A 381 -24.48 5.68 -9.11
C THR A 381 -23.10 5.08 -9.32
N PHE A 382 -22.61 4.23 -8.41
CA PHE A 382 -21.36 3.51 -8.55
C PHE A 382 -21.62 2.02 -8.57
N SER A 383 -21.11 1.38 -9.59
CA SER A 383 -20.99 -0.06 -9.72
C SER A 383 -19.58 -0.53 -9.38
N LEU A 384 -19.37 -1.85 -9.37
CA LEU A 384 -18.08 -2.47 -9.09
C LEU A 384 -16.93 -1.81 -9.85
N ASN A 385 -15.85 -1.48 -9.12
CA ASN A 385 -14.60 -0.89 -9.60
C ASN A 385 -14.72 0.52 -10.19
N GLU A 386 -15.87 1.16 -10.03
CA GLU A 386 -16.00 2.57 -10.42
C GLU A 386 -15.38 3.49 -9.38
N ILE A 387 -14.76 4.54 -9.89
CA ILE A 387 -14.03 5.54 -9.10
C ILE A 387 -14.66 6.91 -9.36
N GLY A 388 -14.81 7.71 -8.31
CA GLY A 388 -15.32 9.07 -8.46
C GLY A 388 -15.34 9.84 -7.16
N ARG A 389 -15.90 11.03 -7.22
CA ARG A 389 -15.92 12.02 -6.14
C ARG A 389 -17.29 12.13 -5.52
N ILE A 390 -17.35 12.00 -4.21
CA ILE A 390 -18.60 12.11 -3.44
C ILE A 390 -18.43 13.04 -2.25
N VAL A 391 -19.57 13.48 -1.73
CA VAL A 391 -19.69 14.18 -0.44
C VAL A 391 -20.47 13.29 0.51
N LEU A 392 -19.90 13.06 1.68
CA LEU A 392 -20.49 12.29 2.78
C LEU A 392 -20.81 13.21 3.95
N ARG A 393 -21.94 12.96 4.61
CA ARG A 393 -22.28 13.58 5.90
C ARG A 393 -22.19 12.54 7.01
N THR A 394 -21.37 12.81 8.01
CA THR A 394 -21.13 11.90 9.14
C THR A 394 -21.98 12.26 10.34
N SER A 395 -22.34 11.27 11.17
CA SER A 395 -23.13 11.45 12.39
C SER A 395 -22.41 12.15 13.53
N ALA A 396 -21.07 12.17 13.48
CA ALA A 396 -20.20 12.86 14.42
C ALA A 396 -18.98 13.42 13.69
N PRO A 397 -18.34 14.49 14.16
CA PRO A 397 -17.19 15.07 13.51
C PRO A 397 -16.01 14.10 13.49
N LEU A 398 -15.31 14.07 12.38
CA LEU A 398 -14.02 13.41 12.19
C LEU A 398 -12.88 14.42 12.37
N HIS A 399 -11.72 13.93 12.77
CA HIS A 399 -10.47 14.68 12.83
C HIS A 399 -9.53 14.04 11.82
N TYR A 400 -9.32 14.71 10.69
CA TYR A 400 -8.69 14.15 9.51
C TYR A 400 -7.67 15.11 8.89
N ASP A 401 -6.86 14.62 8.01
CA ASP A 401 -6.06 15.40 7.07
C ASP A 401 -6.53 15.06 5.64
N SER A 402 -6.20 15.89 4.66
CA SER A 402 -6.39 15.44 3.28
C SER A 402 -5.48 14.23 2.98
N TYR A 403 -5.93 13.31 2.16
CA TYR A 403 -5.13 12.13 1.74
C TYR A 403 -3.80 12.54 1.11
N ARG A 404 -3.80 13.73 0.52
CA ARG A 404 -2.59 14.35 -0.02
C ARG A 404 -1.55 14.65 1.06
N ARG A 405 -1.98 15.08 2.22
CA ARG A 405 -1.11 15.47 3.34
C ARG A 405 -0.68 14.26 4.15
N ASN A 406 -1.62 13.37 4.42
CA ASN A 406 -1.37 12.17 5.21
C ASN A 406 -2.28 11.03 4.74
N ARG A 407 -1.70 9.97 4.18
CA ARG A 407 -2.45 8.81 3.65
C ARG A 407 -3.25 8.08 4.74
N GLN A 408 -2.75 8.01 5.98
CA GLN A 408 -3.40 7.27 7.07
C GLN A 408 -4.58 8.02 7.64
N THR A 409 -4.43 9.32 7.94
CA THR A 409 -5.49 10.17 8.47
C THR A 409 -6.37 10.78 7.40
N GLY A 410 -6.04 10.58 6.14
CA GLY A 410 -6.83 11.03 4.98
C GLY A 410 -7.62 9.92 4.29
N SER A 411 -7.60 8.69 4.82
CA SER A 411 -8.33 7.56 4.24
C SER A 411 -9.40 7.02 5.16
N PHE A 412 -10.41 6.39 4.57
CA PHE A 412 -11.47 5.68 5.28
C PHE A 412 -12.00 4.51 4.46
N VAL A 413 -12.76 3.64 5.09
CA VAL A 413 -13.56 2.63 4.41
C VAL A 413 -15.04 2.83 4.69
N LEU A 414 -15.89 2.49 3.71
CA LEU A 414 -17.33 2.41 3.87
C LEU A 414 -17.73 0.95 4.05
N ILE A 415 -18.57 0.73 5.03
CA ILE A 415 -19.09 -0.60 5.41
C ILE A 415 -20.61 -0.54 5.29
N ASP A 416 -21.18 -1.50 4.58
CA ASP A 416 -22.61 -1.62 4.46
C ASP A 416 -23.27 -1.94 5.82
N VAL A 417 -24.34 -1.21 6.15
CA VAL A 417 -25.00 -1.33 7.47
C VAL A 417 -25.78 -2.64 7.67
N GLN A 418 -26.07 -3.37 6.59
CA GLN A 418 -26.86 -4.60 6.63
C GLN A 418 -25.98 -5.84 6.58
N THR A 419 -24.99 -5.84 5.67
CA THR A 419 -24.13 -6.99 5.42
C THR A 419 -22.82 -6.97 6.22
N ASN A 420 -22.43 -5.81 6.75
CA ASN A 420 -21.11 -5.54 7.34
C ASN A 420 -19.92 -5.75 6.38
N GLU A 421 -20.19 -5.79 5.08
CA GLU A 421 -19.14 -5.86 4.06
C GLU A 421 -18.50 -4.50 3.83
N THR A 422 -17.19 -4.49 3.62
CA THR A 422 -16.50 -3.29 3.13
C THR A 422 -16.84 -3.09 1.67
N VAL A 423 -17.60 -2.03 1.37
CA VAL A 423 -18.12 -1.74 0.03
C VAL A 423 -17.34 -0.68 -0.73
N ALA A 424 -16.54 0.13 -0.03
CA ALA A 424 -15.67 1.12 -0.67
C ALA A 424 -14.49 1.52 0.21
N THR A 425 -13.46 2.05 -0.43
CA THR A 425 -12.45 2.88 0.22
C THR A 425 -12.55 4.32 -0.27
N GLY A 426 -12.16 5.26 0.60
CA GLY A 426 -12.20 6.69 0.29
C GLY A 426 -10.91 7.40 0.66
N MET A 427 -10.54 8.39 -0.14
CA MET A 427 -9.42 9.30 0.02
C MET A 427 -9.96 10.72 0.16
N ILE A 428 -9.83 11.32 1.34
CA ILE A 428 -10.30 12.67 1.67
C ILE A 428 -9.50 13.70 0.86
N VAL A 429 -10.20 14.66 0.25
CA VAL A 429 -9.61 15.64 -0.67
C VAL A 429 -9.21 16.91 0.04
#